data_fe60a4fc4c2084f017718b54442b6129
#
_entry.id   fe60a4fc4c2084f017718b54442b6129
#
_cell.length_a   1.000
_cell.length_b   1.000
_cell.length_c   1.000
_cell.angle_alpha   90.00
_cell.angle_beta   90.00
_cell.angle_gamma   90.00
#
_symmetry.space_group_name_H-M   'P 1'
#
loop_
_entity.id
_entity.type
_entity.pdbx_description
1 polymer ?
#
loop_
_entity_poly.entity_id
_entity_poly.type
_entity_poly.pdbx_seq_one_letter_code
_entity_poly.pdbx_strand_id
1 'polypeptide(L)'
;MVIVDTSVWVSHLRYGNAELVNLLNDNQVMCHPFIIGEIACGNIRNRAEILALLGSLPMSLQAKHEEVLEFIERNKLMGLGLGYVDMHLSASAALSGVPIWTLDVKLDKTNRKMGISYRSGFSRPNRSVDS
;
A
#
# COMPACT_ATOMS: atom_id res chain seq x y z
N MET A 1 0.56 10.23 -4.85
CA MET A 1 0.91 8.79 -5.00
C MET A 1 0.50 8.03 -3.76
N VAL A 2 0.16 6.78 -3.93
CA VAL A 2 -0.26 5.92 -2.83
C VAL A 2 0.19 4.50 -3.10
N ILE A 3 0.68 3.81 -2.07
CA ILE A 3 0.96 2.38 -2.16
C ILE A 3 -0.36 1.66 -1.88
N VAL A 4 -0.75 0.77 -2.78
CA VAL A 4 -2.01 0.02 -2.68
C VAL A 4 -1.67 -1.40 -2.22
N ASP A 5 -2.13 -1.74 -1.02
CA ASP A 5 -1.84 -3.03 -0.40
C ASP A 5 -2.54 -4.18 -1.14
N THR A 6 -2.01 -5.37 -0.96
CA THR A 6 -2.54 -6.59 -1.56
C THR A 6 -4.04 -6.76 -1.32
N SER A 7 -4.51 -6.43 -0.12
CA SER A 7 -5.94 -6.57 0.22
C SER A 7 -6.84 -5.78 -0.73
N VAL A 8 -6.42 -4.58 -1.11
CA VAL A 8 -7.18 -3.74 -2.02
C VAL A 8 -7.14 -4.33 -3.43
N TRP A 9 -5.96 -4.77 -3.87
CA TRP A 9 -5.82 -5.39 -5.18
C TRP A 9 -6.69 -6.64 -5.32
N VAL A 10 -6.67 -7.50 -4.31
CA VAL A 10 -7.47 -8.72 -4.33
C VAL A 10 -8.96 -8.38 -4.39
N SER A 11 -9.40 -7.41 -3.60
CA SER A 11 -10.79 -6.96 -3.63
C SER A 11 -11.17 -6.42 -5.01
N HIS A 12 -10.27 -5.62 -5.61
CA HIS A 12 -10.51 -5.06 -6.93
C HIS A 12 -10.62 -6.15 -8.00
N LEU A 13 -9.72 -7.14 -7.94
CA LEU A 13 -9.73 -8.21 -8.93
C LEU A 13 -10.98 -9.08 -8.83
N ARG A 14 -11.60 -9.15 -7.65
CA ARG A 14 -12.83 -9.93 -7.46
C ARG A 14 -14.09 -9.15 -7.77
N TYR A 15 -14.16 -7.91 -7.33
CA TYR A 15 -15.41 -7.14 -7.32
C TYR A 15 -15.34 -5.82 -8.06
N GLY A 16 -14.14 -5.39 -8.44
CA GLY A 16 -13.94 -4.05 -8.96
C GLY A 16 -13.90 -3.03 -7.84
N ASN A 17 -13.09 -1.98 -8.04
CA ASN A 17 -12.98 -0.89 -7.09
C ASN A 17 -12.78 0.40 -7.87
N ALA A 18 -13.81 1.23 -7.89
CA ALA A 18 -13.80 2.46 -8.69
C ALA A 18 -12.71 3.44 -8.22
N GLU A 19 -12.47 3.50 -6.92
CA GLU A 19 -11.42 4.38 -6.40
C GLU A 19 -10.06 3.98 -6.93
N LEU A 20 -9.77 2.68 -6.94
CA LEU A 20 -8.49 2.20 -7.47
C LEU A 20 -8.37 2.48 -8.97
N VAL A 21 -9.45 2.28 -9.72
CA VAL A 21 -9.44 2.58 -11.14
C VAL A 21 -9.11 4.05 -11.37
N ASN A 22 -9.72 4.94 -10.60
CA ASN A 22 -9.45 6.37 -10.72
C ASN A 22 -8.00 6.70 -10.40
N LEU A 23 -7.45 6.09 -9.35
CA LEU A 23 -6.06 6.31 -9.00
C LEU A 23 -5.11 5.80 -10.08
N LEU A 24 -5.42 4.66 -10.68
CA LEU A 24 -4.62 4.12 -11.77
C LEU A 24 -4.65 5.04 -12.99
N ASN A 25 -5.83 5.53 -13.33
CA ASN A 25 -5.98 6.44 -14.47
C ASN A 25 -5.25 7.76 -14.25
N ASP A 26 -5.12 8.18 -13.01
CA ASP A 26 -4.44 9.42 -12.64
C ASP A 26 -2.95 9.21 -12.36
N ASN A 27 -2.44 8.02 -12.61
CA ASN A 27 -1.02 7.68 -12.37
C ASN A 27 -0.60 7.93 -10.92
N GLN A 28 -1.48 7.60 -9.99
CA GLN A 28 -1.26 7.83 -8.57
C GLN A 28 -0.95 6.57 -7.76
N VAL A 29 -0.75 5.43 -8.42
CA VAL A 29 -0.54 4.16 -7.74
C VAL A 29 0.92 3.77 -7.78
N MET A 30 1.48 3.49 -6.61
CA MET A 30 2.80 2.89 -6.47
C MET A 30 2.65 1.44 -6.05
N CYS A 31 3.59 0.62 -6.46
CA CYS A 31 3.63 -0.78 -6.06
C CYS A 31 4.89 -1.06 -5.24
N HIS A 32 5.01 -2.27 -4.78
CA HIS A 32 6.13 -2.74 -3.97
C HIS A 32 6.36 -4.21 -4.32
N PRO A 33 7.61 -4.66 -4.39
CA PRO A 33 7.87 -6.05 -4.77
C PRO A 33 7.16 -7.09 -3.90
N PHE A 34 6.97 -6.82 -2.61
CA PHE A 34 6.26 -7.76 -1.74
C PHE A 34 4.79 -7.88 -2.10
N ILE A 35 4.19 -6.79 -2.59
CA ILE A 35 2.80 -6.83 -3.06
C ILE A 35 2.71 -7.72 -4.30
N ILE A 36 3.65 -7.55 -5.23
CA ILE A 36 3.70 -8.39 -6.42
C ILE A 36 3.88 -9.85 -6.02
N GLY A 37 4.78 -10.11 -5.07
CA GLY A 37 5.01 -11.46 -4.59
C GLY A 37 3.79 -12.10 -3.96
N GLU A 38 3.05 -11.35 -3.15
CA GLU A 38 1.85 -11.86 -2.52
C GLU A 38 0.77 -12.18 -3.55
N ILE A 39 0.60 -11.31 -4.52
CA ILE A 39 -0.39 -11.55 -5.58
C ILE A 39 0.05 -12.73 -6.44
N ALA A 40 1.34 -12.87 -6.69
CA ALA A 40 1.86 -13.99 -7.47
C ALA A 40 1.61 -15.34 -6.81
N CYS A 41 1.49 -15.37 -5.49
CA CYS A 41 1.18 -16.61 -4.76
C CYS A 41 -0.28 -17.02 -4.89
N GLY A 42 -1.13 -16.13 -5.36
CA GLY A 42 -2.55 -16.41 -5.50
C GLY A 42 -2.88 -17.04 -6.84
N ASN A 43 -4.07 -17.63 -6.90
CA ASN A 43 -4.59 -18.22 -8.14
C ASN A 43 -5.59 -17.22 -8.73
N ILE A 44 -5.10 -16.27 -9.50
CA ILE A 44 -5.92 -15.20 -10.04
C ILE A 44 -6.12 -15.35 -11.55
N ARG A 45 -7.22 -14.81 -12.05
CA ARG A 45 -7.50 -14.74 -13.48
C ARG A 45 -6.51 -13.80 -14.15
N ASN A 46 -6.14 -14.13 -15.38
CA ASN A 46 -5.23 -13.30 -16.16
C ASN A 46 -3.97 -12.96 -15.39
N ARG A 47 -3.46 -13.95 -14.67
CA ARG A 47 -2.34 -13.78 -13.77
C ARG A 47 -1.14 -13.11 -14.44
N ALA A 48 -0.77 -13.56 -15.62
CA ALA A 48 0.40 -13.02 -16.32
C ALA A 48 0.21 -11.53 -16.64
N GLU A 49 -0.98 -11.16 -17.09
CA GLU A 49 -1.29 -9.76 -17.41
C GLU A 49 -1.29 -8.88 -16.16
N ILE A 50 -1.86 -9.38 -15.08
CA ILE A 50 -1.91 -8.63 -13.82
C ILE A 50 -0.52 -8.43 -13.27
N LEU A 51 0.31 -9.46 -13.25
CA LEU A 51 1.68 -9.32 -12.77
C LEU A 51 2.49 -8.37 -13.64
N ALA A 52 2.27 -8.38 -14.95
CA ALA A 52 2.94 -7.46 -15.85
C ALA A 52 2.51 -6.01 -15.57
N LEU A 53 1.22 -5.79 -15.33
CA LEU A 53 0.70 -4.47 -14.97
C LEU A 53 1.34 -3.96 -13.68
N LEU A 54 1.34 -4.80 -12.65
CA LEU A 54 1.92 -4.41 -11.37
C LEU A 54 3.40 -4.09 -11.50
N GLY A 55 4.12 -4.88 -12.29
CA GLY A 55 5.55 -4.65 -12.52
C GLY A 55 5.84 -3.38 -13.31
N SER A 56 4.85 -2.84 -14.02
CA SER A 56 5.03 -1.60 -14.78
C SER A 56 4.72 -0.35 -13.97
N LEU A 57 4.15 -0.50 -12.79
CA LEU A 57 3.84 0.65 -11.94
C LEU A 57 5.10 1.20 -11.29
N PRO A 58 5.11 2.48 -10.92
CA PRO A 58 6.22 3.01 -10.12
C PRO A 58 6.38 2.21 -8.84
N MET A 59 7.61 1.90 -8.48
CA MET A 59 7.90 1.16 -7.25
C MET A 59 8.26 2.13 -6.14
N SER A 60 7.78 1.85 -4.92
CA SER A 60 8.18 2.61 -3.75
C SER A 60 9.63 2.28 -3.40
N LEU A 61 10.23 3.09 -2.55
CA LEU A 61 11.48 2.69 -1.91
C LEU A 61 11.21 1.44 -1.09
N GLN A 62 12.19 0.57 -1.04
CA GLN A 62 12.09 -0.63 -0.22
C GLN A 62 12.88 -0.43 1.06
N ALA A 63 12.20 -0.50 2.19
CA ALA A 63 12.88 -0.48 3.47
C ALA A 63 13.79 -1.70 3.57
N LYS A 64 14.95 -1.53 4.17
CA LYS A 64 15.83 -2.66 4.47
C LYS A 64 15.34 -3.33 5.74
N HIS A 65 15.73 -4.59 5.89
CA HIS A 65 15.32 -5.35 7.08
C HIS A 65 15.61 -4.59 8.38
N GLU A 66 16.80 -4.02 8.50
CA GLU A 66 17.20 -3.27 9.69
C GLU A 66 16.32 -2.04 9.88
N GLU A 67 15.94 -1.40 8.79
CA GLU A 67 15.06 -0.23 8.85
C GLU A 67 13.66 -0.62 9.31
N VAL A 68 13.18 -1.78 8.88
CA VAL A 68 11.88 -2.28 9.32
C VAL A 68 11.90 -2.56 10.82
N LEU A 69 12.96 -3.21 11.32
CA LEU A 69 13.08 -3.48 12.75
C LEU A 69 13.11 -2.19 13.55
N GLU A 70 13.84 -1.20 13.08
CA GLU A 70 13.90 0.10 13.74
C GLU A 70 12.53 0.79 13.72
N PHE A 71 11.82 0.69 12.60
CA PHE A 71 10.49 1.26 12.44
C PHE A 71 9.52 0.65 13.47
N ILE A 72 9.56 -0.66 13.64
CA ILE A 72 8.73 -1.36 14.63
C ILE A 72 9.05 -0.87 16.04
N GLU A 73 10.33 -0.77 16.36
CA GLU A 73 10.79 -0.32 17.68
C GLU A 73 10.37 1.11 17.96
N ARG A 74 10.65 1.99 17.01
CA ARG A 74 10.39 3.43 17.17
C ARG A 74 8.91 3.72 17.36
N ASN A 75 8.06 3.01 16.64
CA ASN A 75 6.62 3.25 16.67
C ASN A 75 5.88 2.31 17.61
N LYS A 76 6.61 1.48 18.35
CA LYS A 76 6.06 0.56 19.33
C LYS A 76 4.98 -0.34 18.75
N LEU A 77 5.31 -1.00 17.66
CA LEU A 77 4.34 -1.81 16.91
C LEU A 77 4.37 -3.28 17.28
N MET A 78 5.19 -3.66 18.26
CA MET A 78 5.27 -5.04 18.73
C MET A 78 4.00 -5.45 19.46
N GLY A 79 3.62 -6.71 19.30
CA GLY A 79 2.49 -7.28 20.05
C GLY A 79 1.11 -6.83 19.54
N LEU A 80 1.03 -6.19 18.39
CA LEU A 80 -0.24 -5.71 17.85
C LEU A 80 -0.90 -6.68 16.87
N GLY A 81 -0.30 -7.85 16.68
CA GLY A 81 -0.85 -8.82 15.75
C GLY A 81 -0.61 -8.50 14.29
N LEU A 82 0.39 -7.66 14.01
CA LEU A 82 0.75 -7.29 12.64
C LEU A 82 1.92 -8.13 12.17
N GLY A 83 1.91 -8.53 10.89
CA GLY A 83 2.97 -9.36 10.34
C GLY A 83 4.13 -8.54 9.80
N TYR A 84 5.23 -9.24 9.57
CA TYR A 84 6.45 -8.58 9.08
C TYR A 84 6.25 -7.92 7.71
N VAL A 85 5.53 -8.57 6.81
CA VAL A 85 5.27 -7.99 5.49
C VAL A 85 4.51 -6.68 5.62
N ASP A 86 3.50 -6.64 6.49
CA ASP A 86 2.75 -5.41 6.73
C ASP A 86 3.67 -4.30 7.24
N MET A 87 4.56 -4.64 8.15
CA MET A 87 5.49 -3.66 8.71
C MET A 87 6.49 -3.20 7.66
N HIS A 88 6.90 -4.11 6.78
CA HIS A 88 7.81 -3.78 5.69
C HIS A 88 7.15 -2.77 4.74
N LEU A 89 5.87 -3.01 4.40
CA LEU A 89 5.14 -2.11 3.52
C LEU A 89 4.92 -0.74 4.15
N SER A 90 4.54 -0.71 5.43
CA SER A 90 4.33 0.56 6.13
C SER A 90 5.63 1.34 6.25
N ALA A 91 6.74 0.68 6.56
CA ALA A 91 8.05 1.32 6.63
C ALA A 91 8.45 1.87 5.26
N SER A 92 8.20 1.11 4.21
CA SER A 92 8.52 1.56 2.85
C SER A 92 7.67 2.77 2.44
N ALA A 93 6.41 2.81 2.85
CA ALA A 93 5.54 3.95 2.62
C ALA A 93 6.08 5.19 3.33
N ALA A 94 6.48 5.03 4.58
CA ALA A 94 7.05 6.13 5.35
C ALA A 94 8.31 6.66 4.70
N LEU A 95 9.20 5.77 4.26
CA LEU A 95 10.43 6.17 3.56
C LEU A 95 10.15 6.87 2.25
N SER A 96 9.12 6.43 1.55
CA SER A 96 8.76 7.02 0.26
C SER A 96 7.99 8.33 0.40
N GLY A 97 7.55 8.66 1.61
CA GLY A 97 6.76 9.85 1.84
C GLY A 97 5.37 9.79 1.23
N VAL A 98 4.80 8.59 1.11
CA VAL A 98 3.47 8.40 0.54
C VAL A 98 2.60 7.60 1.49
N PRO A 99 1.27 7.77 1.43
CA PRO A 99 0.38 6.95 2.25
C PRO A 99 0.24 5.54 1.68
N ILE A 100 -0.26 4.64 2.52
CA ILE A 100 -0.58 3.28 2.12
C ILE A 100 -2.07 3.02 2.34
N TRP A 101 -2.71 2.40 1.35
CA TRP A 101 -4.13 2.06 1.38
C TRP A 101 -4.28 0.57 1.59
N THR A 102 -4.95 0.19 2.67
CA THR A 102 -5.21 -1.22 3.00
C THR A 102 -6.65 -1.37 3.45
N LEU A 103 -7.21 -2.56 3.25
CA LEU A 103 -8.51 -2.91 3.77
C LEU A 103 -8.41 -3.67 5.10
N ASP A 104 -7.19 -3.97 5.54
CA ASP A 104 -6.98 -4.61 6.84
C ASP A 104 -7.20 -3.57 7.94
N VAL A 105 -8.21 -3.81 8.78
CA VAL A 105 -8.63 -2.83 9.79
C VAL A 105 -7.52 -2.56 10.80
N LYS A 106 -6.82 -3.59 11.24
CA LYS A 106 -5.73 -3.45 12.21
C LYS A 106 -4.59 -2.63 11.65
N LEU A 107 -4.18 -2.97 10.44
CA LEU A 107 -3.08 -2.29 9.79
C LEU A 107 -3.44 -0.83 9.51
N ASP A 108 -4.65 -0.59 9.02
CA ASP A 108 -5.09 0.78 8.73
C ASP A 108 -5.11 1.63 9.99
N LYS A 109 -5.58 1.07 11.10
CA LYS A 109 -5.61 1.78 12.37
C LYS A 109 -4.20 2.19 12.80
N THR A 110 -3.25 1.28 12.65
CA THR A 110 -1.85 1.54 12.97
C THR A 110 -1.27 2.60 12.03
N ASN A 111 -1.56 2.50 10.75
CA ASN A 111 -1.09 3.47 9.77
C ASN A 111 -1.65 4.87 10.04
N ARG A 112 -2.88 4.96 10.51
CA ARG A 112 -3.47 6.24 10.88
C ARG A 112 -2.70 6.92 12.00
N LYS A 113 -2.33 6.15 12.99
CA LYS A 113 -1.57 6.70 14.11
C LYS A 113 -0.23 7.26 13.67
N MET A 114 0.33 6.70 12.62
CA MET A 114 1.61 7.15 12.09
C MET A 114 1.47 8.20 10.98
N GLY A 115 0.24 8.56 10.63
CA GLY A 115 -0.01 9.56 9.61
C GLY A 115 0.26 9.10 8.19
N ILE A 116 0.25 7.81 7.94
CA ILE A 116 0.52 7.26 6.61
C ILE A 116 -0.66 6.48 6.03
N SER A 117 -1.84 6.63 6.58
CA SER A 117 -3.03 5.95 6.06
C SER A 117 -3.62 6.78 4.92
N TYR A 118 -3.87 6.12 3.78
CA TYR A 118 -4.57 6.76 2.67
C TYR A 118 -6.05 6.88 3.00
N ARG A 119 -6.64 8.03 2.68
CA ARG A 119 -8.06 8.27 2.88
C ARG A 119 -8.69 8.67 1.58
N SER A 120 -9.67 7.90 1.15
CA SER A 120 -10.40 8.14 -0.08
C SER A 120 -11.01 9.54 -0.07
N GLY A 121 -10.76 10.29 -1.13
CA GLY A 121 -11.32 11.62 -1.31
C GLY A 121 -10.75 12.69 -0.40
N PHE A 122 -9.94 12.32 0.56
CA PHE A 122 -9.46 13.25 1.56
C PHE A 122 -8.43 14.24 1.01
N SER A 123 -7.45 13.74 0.30
CA SER A 123 -6.34 14.58 -0.13
C SER A 123 -6.67 15.46 -1.32
N ARG A 124 -7.63 15.05 -2.14
CA ARG A 124 -7.91 15.76 -3.38
C ARG A 124 -8.42 17.16 -3.19
N PRO A 125 -9.51 17.35 -2.42
CA PRO A 125 -10.02 18.71 -2.26
C PRO A 125 -9.00 19.62 -1.61
N ASN A 126 -8.27 19.12 -0.67
CA ASN A 126 -7.27 19.92 0.02
C ASN A 126 -6.19 20.39 -0.92
N ARG A 127 -5.71 19.50 -1.77
CA ARG A 127 -4.69 19.89 -2.69
C ARG A 127 -5.15 20.93 -3.69
N SER A 128 -6.35 20.76 -4.19
CA SER A 128 -6.85 21.68 -5.20
C SER A 128 -7.16 23.04 -4.61
N VAL A 129 -7.59 23.07 -3.38
CA VAL A 129 -7.91 24.32 -2.71
C VAL A 129 -6.67 25.04 -2.27
N ASP A 130 -5.75 24.31 -1.73
CA ASP A 130 -4.55 24.87 -1.15
C ASP A 130 -3.60 25.42 -2.18
N SER A 131 -3.69 24.89 -3.32
CA SER A 131 -2.80 25.31 -4.38
C SER A 131 -3.17 26.65 -4.92
#